data_a1866729f0db523c9bf8f558dcda01f2
#
_entry.id   a1866729f0db523c9bf8f558dcda01f2
#
_cell.length_a   1.000
_cell.length_b   1.000
_cell.length_c   1.000
_cell.angle_alpha   90.00
_cell.angle_beta   90.00
_cell.angle_gamma   90.00
#
_symmetry.space_group_name_H-M   'P 1'
#
loop_
_entity.id
_entity.type
_entity.pdbx_description
1 polymer ?
#
loop_
_entity_poly.entity_id
_entity_poly.type
_entity_poly.pdbx_seq_one_letter_code
_entity_poly.pdbx_strand_id
1 'polypeptide(L)'
;MDNDIYLTKQYRSHQTGDPIDCPLALFNDTVRDDWIDYNGHMSESFYLYAMGEASDALFRYIGIDEAYRALGSSFYTVETHINYYQEVAKGEPLHFTTQILGLDSKRLHFFHHMYHGKTGHLLATTEQMLLHVDMNTSSAAPIQPHVLAVLEQIWQAHQQLPAPKQKGRVMAVPAAKKA
;
A
#
# COMPACT_ATOMS: atom_id res chain seq x y z
N MET A 1 -0.53 -23.91 10.76
CA MET A 1 -0.39 -22.46 10.96
C MET A 1 -1.66 -21.84 10.44
N ASP A 2 -2.48 -21.33 11.35
CA ASP A 2 -3.83 -20.88 11.01
C ASP A 2 -3.75 -19.66 10.07
N ASN A 3 -4.23 -19.85 8.85
CA ASN A 3 -4.43 -18.79 7.85
C ASN A 3 -5.57 -17.81 8.24
N ASP A 4 -6.04 -17.89 9.47
CA ASP A 4 -7.22 -17.16 9.94
C ASP A 4 -7.03 -15.65 10.11
N ILE A 5 -5.78 -15.17 10.14
CA ILE A 5 -5.49 -13.73 10.32
C ILE A 5 -6.04 -12.91 9.15
N TYR A 6 -6.08 -13.49 7.95
CA TYR A 6 -6.59 -12.82 6.74
C TYR A 6 -8.11 -12.90 6.60
N LEU A 7 -8.78 -13.84 7.27
CA LEU A 7 -10.23 -14.06 7.16
C LEU A 7 -11.05 -13.18 8.12
N THR A 8 -10.43 -12.62 9.16
CA THR A 8 -11.14 -11.83 10.19
C THR A 8 -11.21 -10.34 9.88
N LYS A 9 -10.39 -9.82 8.95
CA LYS A 9 -10.44 -8.41 8.54
C LYS A 9 -11.56 -8.21 7.51
N GLN A 10 -12.52 -7.36 7.83
CA GLN A 10 -13.53 -6.92 6.86
C GLN A 10 -12.89 -5.88 5.92
N TYR A 11 -12.57 -6.32 4.71
CA TYR A 11 -12.10 -5.43 3.66
C TYR A 11 -13.27 -4.91 2.82
N ARG A 12 -13.23 -3.64 2.46
CA ARG A 12 -14.14 -3.04 1.48
C ARG A 12 -13.79 -3.59 0.10
N SER A 13 -14.79 -3.93 -0.71
CA SER A 13 -14.64 -4.25 -2.14
C SER A 13 -15.30 -3.17 -2.98
N HIS A 14 -14.69 -2.82 -4.12
CA HIS A 14 -15.28 -1.88 -5.07
C HIS A 14 -16.46 -2.53 -5.80
N GLN A 15 -17.57 -1.79 -5.91
CA GLN A 15 -18.71 -2.17 -6.72
C GLN A 15 -18.83 -1.23 -7.93
N THR A 16 -19.32 -1.75 -9.03
CA THR A 16 -19.53 -0.92 -10.24
C THR A 16 -20.44 0.28 -9.92
N GLY A 17 -19.93 1.48 -10.15
CA GLY A 17 -20.64 2.74 -9.88
C GLY A 17 -20.35 3.36 -8.52
N ASP A 18 -19.57 2.70 -7.67
CA ASP A 18 -19.10 3.32 -6.42
C ASP A 18 -18.21 4.53 -6.71
N PRO A 19 -18.34 5.61 -5.93
CA PRO A 19 -17.40 6.73 -6.02
C PRO A 19 -16.01 6.27 -5.59
N ILE A 20 -14.98 6.78 -6.25
CA ILE A 20 -13.58 6.50 -5.93
C ILE A 20 -13.05 7.62 -5.05
N ASP A 21 -12.63 7.26 -3.85
CA ASP A 21 -11.97 8.17 -2.92
C ASP A 21 -10.61 8.62 -3.49
N CYS A 22 -10.28 9.89 -3.36
CA CYS A 22 -9.04 10.47 -3.88
C CYS A 22 -8.27 11.24 -2.79
N PRO A 23 -7.23 10.61 -2.17
CA PRO A 23 -6.75 9.24 -2.33
C PRO A 23 -7.68 8.20 -1.68
N LEU A 24 -7.49 6.91 -1.98
CA LEU A 24 -8.21 5.83 -1.30
C LEU A 24 -7.83 5.78 0.19
N ALA A 25 -8.82 5.58 1.05
CA ALA A 25 -8.66 5.37 2.49
C ALA A 25 -9.30 4.03 2.89
N LEU A 26 -8.56 2.95 2.70
CA LEU A 26 -9.08 1.57 2.79
C LEU A 26 -8.69 0.85 4.07
N PHE A 27 -7.70 1.36 4.81
CA PHE A 27 -7.12 0.65 5.94
C PHE A 27 -6.80 1.58 7.11
N ASN A 28 -7.06 1.08 8.32
CA ASN A 28 -6.64 1.66 9.59
C ASN A 28 -6.15 0.53 10.48
N ASP A 29 -5.22 0.80 11.36
CA ASP A 29 -4.72 -0.16 12.35
C ASP A 29 -4.37 0.57 13.68
N THR A 30 -3.85 -0.17 14.61
CA THR A 30 -3.32 0.34 15.89
C THR A 30 -1.97 -0.30 16.14
N VAL A 31 -1.01 0.46 16.63
CA VAL A 31 0.33 -0.06 16.94
C VAL A 31 0.24 -1.13 18.01
N ARG A 32 0.65 -2.35 17.70
CA ARG A 32 0.56 -3.53 18.56
C ARG A 32 1.75 -3.63 19.50
N ASP A 33 1.60 -4.38 20.58
CA ASP A 33 2.62 -4.59 21.59
C ASP A 33 3.90 -5.23 21.04
N ASP A 34 3.74 -6.21 20.17
CA ASP A 34 4.81 -6.97 19.51
C ASP A 34 5.54 -6.18 18.41
N TRP A 35 5.09 -4.98 18.12
CA TRP A 35 5.73 -4.07 17.16
C TRP A 35 6.74 -3.11 17.79
N ILE A 36 6.80 -3.07 19.13
CA ILE A 36 7.62 -2.11 19.87
C ILE A 36 9.03 -2.63 20.06
N ASP A 37 10.00 -1.79 19.72
CA ASP A 37 11.42 -2.07 19.94
C ASP A 37 11.91 -1.63 21.33
N TYR A 38 13.20 -1.82 21.58
CA TYR A 38 13.85 -1.44 22.86
C TYR A 38 13.85 0.06 23.14
N ASN A 39 13.54 0.93 22.15
CA ASN A 39 13.41 2.37 22.33
C ASN A 39 12.00 2.78 22.76
N GLY A 40 11.07 1.84 22.83
CA GLY A 40 9.68 2.10 23.20
C GLY A 40 8.78 2.61 22.09
N HIS A 41 9.24 2.55 20.85
CA HIS A 41 8.50 2.95 19.66
C HIS A 41 8.37 1.81 18.65
N MET A 42 7.46 1.97 17.70
CA MET A 42 7.26 1.02 16.60
C MET A 42 8.56 0.83 15.82
N SER A 43 9.06 -0.41 15.77
CA SER A 43 10.27 -0.77 15.05
C SER A 43 10.11 -0.55 13.54
N GLU A 44 11.18 -0.16 12.86
CA GLU A 44 11.20 0.21 11.45
C GLU A 44 10.57 -0.84 10.52
N SER A 45 10.77 -2.13 10.80
CA SER A 45 10.26 -3.23 10.01
C SER A 45 8.72 -3.31 10.02
N PHE A 46 8.09 -2.91 11.13
CA PHE A 46 6.64 -2.96 11.26
C PHE A 46 5.93 -1.82 10.52
N TYR A 47 6.60 -0.72 10.21
CA TYR A 47 6.04 0.27 9.28
C TYR A 47 5.82 -0.35 7.89
N LEU A 48 6.80 -1.10 7.39
CA LEU A 48 6.66 -1.79 6.10
C LEU A 48 5.61 -2.91 6.18
N TYR A 49 5.58 -3.65 7.29
CA TYR A 49 4.55 -4.67 7.53
C TYR A 49 3.13 -4.05 7.48
N ALA A 50 2.88 -2.96 8.21
CA ALA A 50 1.58 -2.29 8.22
C ALA A 50 1.22 -1.68 6.85
N MET A 51 2.22 -1.21 6.07
CA MET A 51 2.00 -0.81 4.68
C MET A 51 1.63 -2.00 3.78
N GLY A 52 2.16 -3.20 4.07
CA GLY A 52 1.75 -4.45 3.41
C GLY A 52 0.28 -4.78 3.66
N GLU A 53 -0.19 -4.60 4.89
CA GLU A 53 -1.61 -4.76 5.24
C GLU A 53 -2.50 -3.75 4.50
N ALA A 54 -2.03 -2.51 4.31
CA ALA A 54 -2.72 -1.52 3.48
C ALA A 54 -2.73 -1.92 1.99
N SER A 55 -1.67 -2.58 1.50
CA SER A 55 -1.65 -3.16 0.15
C SER A 55 -2.65 -4.31 0.01
N ASP A 56 -2.79 -5.16 1.01
CA ASP A 56 -3.81 -6.22 1.02
C ASP A 56 -5.22 -5.64 0.98
N ALA A 57 -5.47 -4.53 1.70
CA ALA A 57 -6.75 -3.82 1.62
C ALA A 57 -7.02 -3.29 0.20
N LEU A 58 -6.00 -2.75 -0.48
CA LEU A 58 -6.11 -2.36 -1.89
C LEU A 58 -6.41 -3.57 -2.78
N PHE A 59 -5.72 -4.69 -2.59
CA PHE A 59 -5.94 -5.89 -3.39
C PHE A 59 -7.37 -6.42 -3.25
N ARG A 60 -7.91 -6.48 -2.03
CA ARG A 60 -9.31 -6.86 -1.79
C ARG A 60 -10.27 -5.88 -2.44
N TYR A 61 -9.97 -4.57 -2.36
CA TYR A 61 -10.79 -3.53 -2.96
C TYR A 61 -10.91 -3.69 -4.48
N ILE A 62 -9.84 -4.03 -5.16
CA ILE A 62 -9.80 -4.19 -6.63
C ILE A 62 -10.18 -5.59 -7.12
N GLY A 63 -10.55 -6.52 -6.22
CA GLY A 63 -11.01 -7.87 -6.58
C GLY A 63 -9.93 -8.95 -6.63
N ILE A 64 -8.78 -8.72 -6.00
CA ILE A 64 -7.75 -9.75 -5.82
C ILE A 64 -7.99 -10.44 -4.48
N ASP A 65 -8.72 -11.52 -4.54
CA ASP A 65 -9.11 -12.37 -3.43
C ASP A 65 -8.52 -13.78 -3.53
N GLU A 66 -8.99 -14.70 -2.70
CA GLU A 66 -8.59 -16.11 -2.71
C GLU A 66 -8.93 -16.78 -4.05
N ALA A 67 -10.08 -16.45 -4.65
CA ALA A 67 -10.50 -17.01 -5.93
C ALA A 67 -9.56 -16.56 -7.06
N TYR A 68 -9.17 -15.28 -7.06
CA TYR A 68 -8.20 -14.74 -8.01
C TYR A 68 -6.86 -15.46 -7.91
N ARG A 69 -6.36 -15.69 -6.69
CA ARG A 69 -5.11 -16.41 -6.44
C ARG A 69 -5.21 -17.89 -6.78
N ALA A 70 -6.36 -18.51 -6.56
CA ALA A 70 -6.60 -19.91 -6.94
C ALA A 70 -6.50 -20.15 -8.45
N LEU A 71 -6.72 -19.10 -9.27
CA LEU A 71 -6.48 -19.14 -10.72
C LEU A 71 -4.99 -19.03 -11.09
N GLY A 72 -4.09 -18.94 -10.12
CA GLY A 72 -2.66 -18.79 -10.37
C GLY A 72 -2.22 -17.35 -10.65
N SER A 73 -3.06 -16.36 -10.38
CA SER A 73 -2.76 -14.95 -10.65
C SER A 73 -2.46 -14.18 -9.36
N SER A 74 -1.43 -13.32 -9.36
CA SER A 74 -1.08 -12.47 -8.22
C SER A 74 -0.25 -11.25 -8.65
N PHE A 75 -0.07 -10.29 -7.74
CA PHE A 75 0.95 -9.25 -7.84
C PHE A 75 2.14 -9.58 -6.92
N TYR A 76 3.34 -9.43 -7.46
CA TYR A 76 4.58 -9.49 -6.69
C TYR A 76 5.20 -8.11 -6.61
N THR A 77 5.59 -7.70 -5.40
CA THR A 77 6.34 -6.47 -5.19
C THR A 77 7.75 -6.66 -5.74
N VAL A 78 8.15 -5.80 -6.68
CA VAL A 78 9.49 -5.85 -7.30
C VAL A 78 10.39 -4.72 -6.84
N GLU A 79 9.81 -3.64 -6.29
CA GLU A 79 10.56 -2.52 -5.75
C GLU A 79 9.74 -1.83 -4.65
N THR A 80 10.39 -1.47 -3.55
CA THR A 80 9.80 -0.69 -2.46
C THR A 80 10.77 0.36 -1.98
N HIS A 81 10.31 1.59 -1.91
CA HIS A 81 11.03 2.71 -1.32
C HIS A 81 10.23 3.22 -0.11
N ILE A 82 10.82 3.14 1.08
CA ILE A 82 10.19 3.61 2.32
C ILE A 82 10.91 4.84 2.86
N ASN A 83 10.15 5.81 3.40
CA ASN A 83 10.68 6.96 4.12
C ASN A 83 9.99 7.07 5.48
N TYR A 84 10.75 7.29 6.54
CA TYR A 84 10.30 7.46 7.90
C TYR A 84 10.39 8.93 8.31
N TYR A 85 9.37 9.46 8.99
CA TYR A 85 9.29 10.88 9.38
C TYR A 85 9.14 11.07 10.87
N GLN A 86 8.31 10.24 11.52
CA GLN A 86 8.05 10.31 12.94
C GLN A 86 7.88 8.93 13.54
N GLU A 87 8.33 8.79 14.77
CA GLU A 87 8.08 7.63 15.60
C GLU A 87 6.64 7.61 16.10
N VAL A 88 6.15 6.44 16.45
CA VAL A 88 4.81 6.23 16.99
C VAL A 88 4.86 5.20 18.12
N ALA A 89 4.14 5.48 19.21
CA ALA A 89 4.12 4.65 20.40
C ALA A 89 3.06 3.54 20.30
N LYS A 90 3.18 2.54 21.20
CA LYS A 90 2.20 1.48 21.40
C LYS A 90 0.79 2.04 21.61
N GLY A 91 -0.19 1.38 21.01
CA GLY A 91 -1.61 1.69 21.17
C GLY A 91 -2.09 2.92 20.40
N GLU A 92 -1.19 3.63 19.70
CA GLU A 92 -1.61 4.76 18.88
C GLU A 92 -2.23 4.31 17.56
N PRO A 93 -3.31 4.98 17.11
CA PRO A 93 -4.01 4.62 15.88
C PRO A 93 -3.23 5.04 14.63
N LEU A 94 -3.30 4.20 13.62
CA LEU A 94 -2.71 4.41 12.31
C LEU A 94 -3.80 4.58 11.26
N HIS A 95 -3.63 5.53 10.35
CA HIS A 95 -4.50 5.77 9.20
C HIS A 95 -3.69 5.74 7.92
N PHE A 96 -4.21 5.04 6.89
CA PHE A 96 -3.50 4.85 5.64
C PHE A 96 -4.27 5.43 4.47
N THR A 97 -3.53 6.06 3.56
CA THR A 97 -4.08 6.44 2.26
C THR A 97 -3.23 5.88 1.13
N THR A 98 -3.88 5.57 0.01
CA THR A 98 -3.25 4.98 -1.18
C THR A 98 -3.54 5.81 -2.41
N GLN A 99 -2.50 6.18 -3.16
CA GLN A 99 -2.59 6.85 -4.45
C GLN A 99 -1.96 6.00 -5.54
N ILE A 100 -2.71 5.66 -6.60
CA ILE A 100 -2.14 5.01 -7.78
C ILE A 100 -1.42 6.07 -8.62
N LEU A 101 -0.15 5.80 -8.95
CA LEU A 101 0.75 6.71 -9.67
C LEU A 101 0.98 6.30 -11.12
N GLY A 102 0.79 5.03 -11.43
CA GLY A 102 0.98 4.49 -12.77
C GLY A 102 0.43 3.08 -12.92
N LEU A 103 0.05 2.75 -14.14
CA LEU A 103 -0.56 1.48 -14.47
C LEU A 103 -0.26 1.12 -15.93
N ASP A 104 0.07 -0.13 -16.19
CA ASP A 104 0.01 -0.72 -17.53
C ASP A 104 -0.61 -2.12 -17.46
N SER A 105 -0.55 -2.89 -18.54
CA SER A 105 -1.17 -4.21 -18.62
C SER A 105 -0.61 -5.25 -17.65
N LYS A 106 0.53 -4.99 -16.98
CA LYS A 106 1.21 -5.93 -16.07
C LYS A 106 1.74 -5.29 -14.79
N ARG A 107 1.88 -3.96 -14.74
CA ARG A 107 2.54 -3.26 -13.63
C ARG A 107 1.60 -2.28 -12.96
N LEU A 108 1.70 -2.22 -11.63
CA LEU A 108 0.99 -1.28 -10.79
C LEU A 108 2.01 -0.51 -9.95
N HIS A 109 1.99 0.82 -10.09
CA HIS A 109 2.80 1.75 -9.33
C HIS A 109 1.90 2.55 -8.41
N PHE A 110 2.13 2.47 -7.11
CA PHE A 110 1.33 3.20 -6.13
C PHE A 110 2.16 3.73 -4.97
N PHE A 111 1.52 4.59 -4.19
CA PHE A 111 2.12 5.29 -3.06
C PHE A 111 1.20 5.21 -1.86
N HIS A 112 1.73 4.75 -0.71
CA HIS A 112 1.03 4.80 0.56
C HIS A 112 1.57 5.92 1.45
N HIS A 113 0.65 6.58 2.17
CA HIS A 113 0.98 7.40 3.31
C HIS A 113 0.43 6.74 4.56
N MET A 114 1.24 6.68 5.62
CA MET A 114 0.83 6.28 6.97
C MET A 114 0.79 7.52 7.85
N TYR A 115 -0.36 7.79 8.41
CA TYR A 115 -0.59 8.92 9.31
C TYR A 115 -0.93 8.44 10.72
N HIS A 116 -0.61 9.24 11.70
CA HIS A 116 -1.14 9.08 13.05
C HIS A 116 -2.65 9.38 13.04
N GLY A 117 -3.47 8.42 13.40
CA GLY A 117 -4.94 8.48 13.22
C GLY A 117 -5.65 9.57 14.03
N LYS A 118 -5.05 10.09 15.12
CA LYS A 118 -5.63 11.19 15.91
C LYS A 118 -5.10 12.56 15.50
N THR A 119 -3.79 12.66 15.26
CA THR A 119 -3.12 13.96 15.04
C THR A 119 -2.99 14.33 13.57
N GLY A 120 -3.12 13.34 12.66
CA GLY A 120 -2.90 13.53 11.23
C GLY A 120 -1.44 13.71 10.83
N HIS A 121 -0.48 13.57 11.74
CA HIS A 121 0.93 13.68 11.41
C HIS A 121 1.36 12.54 10.50
N LEU A 122 2.16 12.85 9.48
CA LEU A 122 2.74 11.86 8.59
C LEU A 122 3.84 11.09 9.32
N LEU A 123 3.67 9.77 9.44
CA LEU A 123 4.62 8.87 10.11
C LEU A 123 5.61 8.24 9.13
N ALA A 124 5.10 7.72 8.01
CA ALA A 124 5.91 7.08 6.98
C ALA A 124 5.23 7.13 5.62
N THR A 125 6.02 6.90 4.57
CA THR A 125 5.51 6.70 3.20
C THR A 125 6.18 5.52 2.55
N THR A 126 5.45 4.80 1.67
CA THR A 126 6.04 3.83 0.74
C THR A 126 5.67 4.14 -0.69
N GLU A 127 6.63 4.03 -1.58
CA GLU A 127 6.43 3.97 -3.02
C GLU A 127 6.72 2.53 -3.46
N GLN A 128 5.79 1.91 -4.19
CA GLN A 128 5.90 0.49 -4.55
C GLN A 128 5.60 0.28 -6.03
N MET A 129 6.43 -0.56 -6.64
CA MET A 129 6.21 -1.11 -7.97
C MET A 129 5.87 -2.59 -7.85
N LEU A 130 4.74 -2.98 -8.42
CA LEU A 130 4.28 -4.37 -8.45
C LEU A 130 4.21 -4.87 -9.87
N LEU A 131 4.51 -6.16 -10.03
CA LEU A 131 4.40 -6.90 -11.29
C LEU A 131 3.36 -7.99 -11.16
N HIS A 132 2.38 -7.99 -12.07
CA HIS A 132 1.41 -9.06 -12.16
C HIS A 132 2.03 -10.31 -12.77
N VAL A 133 1.78 -11.45 -12.14
CA VAL A 133 2.41 -12.73 -12.48
C VAL A 133 1.40 -13.85 -12.62
N ASP A 134 1.73 -14.80 -13.48
CA ASP A 134 1.18 -16.15 -13.44
C ASP A 134 2.08 -17.00 -12.54
N MET A 135 1.54 -17.41 -11.40
CA MET A 135 2.27 -18.21 -10.40
C MET A 135 2.55 -19.64 -10.88
N ASN A 136 1.77 -20.17 -11.82
CA ASN A 136 1.97 -21.53 -12.37
C ASN A 136 3.22 -21.57 -13.24
N THR A 137 3.49 -20.49 -13.97
CA THR A 137 4.66 -20.39 -14.87
C THR A 137 5.78 -19.53 -14.30
N SER A 138 5.57 -18.92 -13.12
CA SER A 138 6.49 -17.97 -12.47
C SER A 138 6.93 -16.84 -13.43
N SER A 139 6.03 -16.33 -14.26
CA SER A 139 6.32 -15.33 -15.27
C SER A 139 5.36 -14.15 -15.22
N ALA A 140 5.82 -13.00 -15.74
CA ALA A 140 4.99 -11.81 -15.84
C ALA A 140 3.82 -12.03 -16.80
N ALA A 141 2.60 -11.79 -16.34
CA ALA A 141 1.37 -12.01 -17.10
C ALA A 141 0.48 -10.74 -17.08
N PRO A 142 -0.40 -10.56 -18.07
CA PRO A 142 -1.36 -9.46 -18.05
C PRO A 142 -2.30 -9.54 -16.85
N ILE A 143 -2.63 -8.38 -16.27
CA ILE A 143 -3.66 -8.25 -15.24
C ILE A 143 -5.00 -8.74 -15.83
N GLN A 144 -5.79 -9.47 -15.02
CA GLN A 144 -7.11 -9.94 -15.47
C GLN A 144 -8.01 -8.74 -15.81
N PRO A 145 -8.82 -8.80 -16.88
CA PRO A 145 -9.55 -7.64 -17.39
C PRO A 145 -10.45 -6.94 -16.37
N HIS A 146 -11.11 -7.69 -15.49
CA HIS A 146 -12.00 -7.11 -14.48
C HIS A 146 -11.24 -6.32 -13.41
N VAL A 147 -10.05 -6.78 -12.98
CA VAL A 147 -9.17 -6.06 -12.06
C VAL A 147 -8.55 -4.85 -12.73
N LEU A 148 -8.10 -5.01 -13.99
CA LEU A 148 -7.53 -3.90 -14.76
C LEU A 148 -8.52 -2.76 -14.92
N ALA A 149 -9.78 -3.06 -15.22
CA ALA A 149 -10.84 -2.05 -15.38
C ALA A 149 -11.07 -1.22 -14.10
N VAL A 150 -11.04 -1.86 -12.93
CA VAL A 150 -11.13 -1.13 -11.64
C VAL A 150 -9.90 -0.28 -11.40
N LEU A 151 -8.71 -0.83 -11.65
CA LEU A 151 -7.45 -0.09 -11.52
C LEU A 151 -7.38 1.14 -12.43
N GLU A 152 -7.87 1.03 -13.67
CA GLU A 152 -7.93 2.14 -14.63
C GLU A 152 -8.84 3.27 -14.12
N GLN A 153 -10.01 2.93 -13.57
CA GLN A 153 -10.92 3.92 -12.98
C GLN A 153 -10.27 4.66 -11.81
N ILE A 154 -9.61 3.92 -10.89
CA ILE A 154 -8.91 4.50 -9.75
C ILE A 154 -7.75 5.39 -10.24
N TRP A 155 -6.96 4.90 -11.18
CA TRP A 155 -5.84 5.67 -11.74
C TRP A 155 -6.29 6.97 -12.40
N GLN A 156 -7.35 6.94 -13.20
CA GLN A 156 -7.93 8.14 -13.82
C GLN A 156 -8.39 9.15 -12.75
N ALA A 157 -9.08 8.70 -11.70
CA ALA A 157 -9.49 9.56 -10.61
C ALA A 157 -8.28 10.18 -9.87
N HIS A 158 -7.23 9.39 -9.66
CA HIS A 158 -6.02 9.81 -8.95
C HIS A 158 -5.07 10.71 -9.75
N GLN A 159 -5.22 10.79 -11.08
CA GLN A 159 -4.45 11.75 -11.90
C GLN A 159 -4.71 13.22 -11.53
N GLN A 160 -5.84 13.52 -10.88
CA GLN A 160 -6.17 14.86 -10.40
C GLN A 160 -5.43 15.21 -9.09
N LEU A 161 -4.86 14.24 -8.39
CA LEU A 161 -4.13 14.46 -7.15
C LEU A 161 -2.72 14.99 -7.44
N PRO A 162 -2.17 15.86 -6.58
CA PRO A 162 -0.77 16.23 -6.68
C PRO A 162 0.11 14.99 -6.49
N ALA A 163 1.22 14.92 -7.23
CA ALA A 163 2.18 13.85 -7.04
C ALA A 163 2.77 13.93 -5.60
N PRO A 164 2.94 12.80 -4.91
CA PRO A 164 3.60 12.77 -3.61
C PRO A 164 5.02 13.37 -3.71
N LYS A 165 5.40 14.19 -2.73
CA LYS A 165 6.72 14.88 -2.73
C LYS A 165 7.91 13.92 -2.79
N GLN A 166 7.72 12.70 -2.30
CA GLN A 166 8.75 11.67 -2.21
C GLN A 166 8.78 10.72 -3.41
N LYS A 167 7.87 10.89 -4.37
CA LYS A 167 7.82 10.06 -5.58
C LYS A 167 9.16 10.10 -6.32
N GLY A 168 9.72 8.94 -6.60
CA GLY A 168 10.98 8.78 -7.33
C GLY A 168 12.20 9.35 -6.60
N ARG A 169 12.13 9.50 -5.27
CA ARG A 169 13.23 10.03 -4.48
C ARG A 169 14.45 9.12 -4.55
N VAL A 170 15.59 9.72 -4.90
CA VAL A 170 16.90 9.06 -4.83
C VAL A 170 17.49 9.27 -3.45
N MET A 171 18.01 8.19 -2.84
CA MET A 171 18.71 8.27 -1.55
C MET A 171 20.08 8.94 -1.76
N ALA A 172 20.29 10.06 -1.08
CA ALA A 172 21.57 10.78 -1.14
C ALA A 172 21.84 11.52 0.18
N VAL A 173 23.11 11.66 0.52
CA VAL A 173 23.52 12.56 1.59
C VAL A 173 23.26 14.01 1.15
N PRO A 174 22.53 14.81 1.94
CA PRO A 174 22.28 16.21 1.59
C PRO A 174 23.57 16.99 1.42
N ALA A 175 23.65 17.84 0.40
CA ALA A 175 24.78 18.75 0.26
C ALA A 175 24.89 19.66 1.49
N ALA A 176 26.10 19.89 1.99
CA ALA A 176 26.33 20.83 3.07
C ALA A 176 25.72 22.19 2.72
N LYS A 177 24.89 22.75 3.62
CA LYS A 177 24.43 24.13 3.45
C LYS A 177 25.65 25.03 3.42
N LYS A 178 25.85 25.78 2.31
CA LYS A 178 26.82 26.84 2.30
C LYS A 178 26.44 27.85 3.40
N ALA A 179 27.35 28.06 4.35
CA ALA A 179 27.20 29.06 5.40
C ALA A 179 27.15 30.47 4.81
#